data_508cc2bfb29811b9e22f2944b77198cb
#
_entry.id   508cc2bfb29811b9e22f2944b77198cb
#
_cell.length_a   1.000
_cell.length_b   1.000
_cell.length_c   1.000
_cell.angle_alpha   90.00
_cell.angle_beta   90.00
_cell.angle_gamma   90.00
#
_symmetry.space_group_name_H-M   'P 1'
#
loop_
_entity.id
_entity.type
_entity.pdbx_description
1 polymer ?
#
loop_
_entity_poly.entity_id
_entity_poly.type
_entity_poly.pdbx_seq_one_letter_code
_entity_poly.pdbx_strand_id
1 'polypeptide(L)'
;SLRNPGVPSRGAVFADVDGDRDLDILLATVGRGVLVFLNRGSFRFEDASAKAGLETRFSASGLTLADVDGNGSLDVYVANNRVDDIRDKARVPVRRVGNQILPPKQWEDRLFIHQSQLHEYGEADRLYLNNGLGQFTPVSWTEGAFRSDGKPLKAPPQDWGLSAMLCDWTGDGWPDLYVCNDYWTPD
;
A
#
# COMPACT_ATOMS: atom_id res chain seq x y z
N SER A 1 18.97 2.95 19.22
CA SER A 1 19.69 2.95 17.94
C SER A 1 18.86 2.20 16.88
N LEU A 2 18.66 2.83 15.74
CA LEU A 2 18.03 2.17 14.58
C LEU A 2 18.88 0.95 14.22
N ARG A 3 18.31 -0.24 14.37
CA ARG A 3 18.92 -1.48 13.88
C ARG A 3 18.26 -1.83 12.55
N ASN A 4 19.05 -2.41 11.65
CA ASN A 4 18.49 -3.00 10.42
C ASN A 4 17.32 -3.94 10.80
N PRO A 5 16.09 -3.69 10.32
CA PRO A 5 14.91 -4.49 10.68
C PRO A 5 14.99 -5.93 10.16
N GLY A 6 16.06 -6.31 9.46
CA GLY A 6 16.24 -7.65 8.90
C GLY A 6 15.39 -7.93 7.65
N VAL A 7 14.77 -6.89 7.08
CA VAL A 7 13.98 -6.96 5.84
C VAL A 7 14.46 -5.91 4.84
N PRO A 8 14.41 -6.18 3.54
CA PRO A 8 14.70 -5.16 2.53
C PRO A 8 13.74 -3.99 2.65
N SER A 9 14.24 -2.77 2.47
CA SER A 9 13.44 -1.54 2.42
C SER A 9 13.50 -0.91 1.03
N ARG A 10 12.43 -0.19 0.65
CA ARG A 10 12.32 0.48 -0.65
C ARG A 10 12.31 2.00 -0.56
N GLY A 11 11.92 2.54 0.60
CA GLY A 11 11.87 3.97 0.81
C GLY A 11 11.59 4.31 2.26
N ALA A 12 11.80 5.58 2.62
CA ALA A 12 11.49 6.10 3.93
C ALA A 12 10.93 7.52 3.80
N VAL A 13 10.04 7.86 4.72
CA VAL A 13 9.48 9.20 4.87
C VAL A 13 9.72 9.67 6.29
N PHE A 14 10.01 10.97 6.45
CA PHE A 14 10.09 11.65 7.74
C PHE A 14 8.84 12.52 7.91
N ALA A 15 8.11 12.28 8.98
CA ALA A 15 6.91 13.05 9.34
C ALA A 15 6.66 12.97 10.84
N ASP A 16 6.06 13.99 11.42
CA ASP A 16 5.52 13.94 12.78
C ASP A 16 4.17 13.20 12.72
N VAL A 17 4.13 11.96 13.20
CA VAL A 17 2.92 11.13 13.16
C VAL A 17 2.27 10.91 14.51
N ASP A 18 2.95 11.27 15.62
CA ASP A 18 2.36 11.17 16.95
C ASP A 18 2.09 12.54 17.61
N GLY A 19 2.32 13.65 16.87
CA GLY A 19 1.94 15.01 17.27
C GLY A 19 2.90 15.66 18.26
N ASP A 20 4.10 15.09 18.47
CA ASP A 20 5.08 15.59 19.43
C ASP A 20 6.04 16.66 18.86
N ARG A 21 5.95 16.94 17.55
CA ARG A 21 6.75 17.88 16.73
C ARG A 21 8.18 17.44 16.45
N ASP A 22 8.52 16.22 16.75
CA ASP A 22 9.74 15.59 16.29
C ASP A 22 9.45 14.76 15.03
N LEU A 23 10.36 14.73 14.06
CA LEU A 23 10.15 13.92 12.85
C LEU A 23 10.42 12.44 13.15
N ASP A 24 9.41 11.62 12.91
CA ASP A 24 9.43 10.16 12.95
C ASP A 24 9.87 9.56 11.63
N ILE A 25 10.13 8.27 11.60
CA ILE A 25 10.50 7.54 10.39
C ILE A 25 9.44 6.49 10.08
N LEU A 26 8.85 6.55 8.86
CA LEU A 26 8.06 5.49 8.27
C LEU A 26 8.91 4.82 7.20
N LEU A 27 9.13 3.52 7.32
CA LEU A 27 10.01 2.74 6.45
C LEU A 27 9.20 1.72 5.63
N ALA A 28 9.11 1.92 4.32
CA ALA A 28 8.49 0.97 3.38
C ALA A 28 9.37 -0.27 3.24
N THR A 29 8.81 -1.45 3.48
CA THR A 29 9.57 -2.71 3.49
C THR A 29 8.96 -3.77 2.58
N VAL A 30 9.78 -4.75 2.22
CA VAL A 30 9.36 -5.91 1.43
C VAL A 30 8.82 -6.99 2.36
N GLY A 31 7.52 -7.28 2.27
CA GLY A 31 6.88 -8.38 3.00
C GLY A 31 6.59 -8.12 4.48
N ARG A 32 6.78 -6.86 4.96
CA ARG A 32 6.37 -6.44 6.31
C ARG A 32 5.55 -5.15 6.33
N GLY A 33 5.12 -4.65 5.16
CA GLY A 33 4.39 -3.39 5.09
C GLY A 33 5.27 -2.19 5.47
N VAL A 34 4.80 -1.38 6.41
CA VAL A 34 5.50 -0.17 6.85
C VAL A 34 5.90 -0.30 8.32
N LEU A 35 7.17 -0.06 8.60
CA LEU A 35 7.69 0.03 9.97
C LEU A 35 7.70 1.49 10.41
N VAL A 36 7.40 1.72 11.69
CA VAL A 36 7.33 3.06 12.29
C VAL A 36 8.33 3.15 13.44
N PHE A 37 9.16 4.19 13.38
CA PHE A 37 10.10 4.51 14.43
C PHE A 37 9.84 5.91 14.94
N LEU A 38 9.28 6.03 16.14
CA LEU A 38 8.97 7.30 16.77
C LEU A 38 10.23 7.93 17.35
N ASN A 39 10.44 9.21 17.07
CA ASN A 39 11.54 10.00 17.60
C ASN A 39 11.19 10.43 19.03
N ARG A 40 12.03 10.13 19.99
CA ARG A 40 11.87 10.51 21.40
C ARG A 40 12.86 11.62 21.81
N GLY A 41 13.16 12.48 20.85
CA GLY A 41 14.11 13.57 21.00
C GLY A 41 15.57 13.10 21.00
N SER A 42 16.49 14.04 20.70
CA SER A 42 17.94 13.78 20.67
C SER A 42 18.33 12.59 19.80
N PHE A 43 17.66 12.38 18.66
CA PHE A 43 17.88 11.27 17.73
C PHE A 43 17.74 9.87 18.35
N ARG A 44 16.88 9.72 19.34
CA ARG A 44 16.52 8.44 19.93
C ARG A 44 15.21 7.96 19.34
N PHE A 45 15.27 6.88 18.59
CA PHE A 45 14.11 6.28 17.93
C PHE A 45 13.65 5.03 18.68
N GLU A 46 12.34 4.96 18.92
CA GLU A 46 11.62 3.80 19.46
C GLU A 46 10.92 3.07 18.32
N ASP A 47 11.10 1.75 18.22
CA ASP A 47 10.34 0.93 17.29
C ASP A 47 8.89 0.79 17.79
N ALA A 48 7.98 1.47 17.11
CA ALA A 48 6.54 1.45 17.39
C ALA A 48 5.74 0.62 16.38
N SER A 49 6.42 -0.08 15.46
CA SER A 49 5.80 -0.76 14.30
C SER A 49 4.62 -1.65 14.70
N ALA A 50 4.77 -2.48 15.74
CA ALA A 50 3.72 -3.37 16.19
C ALA A 50 2.45 -2.65 16.71
N LYS A 51 2.62 -1.42 17.24
CA LYS A 51 1.50 -0.61 17.77
C LYS A 51 0.89 0.29 16.70
N ALA A 52 1.68 0.66 15.69
CA ALA A 52 1.25 1.58 14.65
C ALA A 52 0.15 1.00 13.74
N GLY A 53 0.05 -0.32 13.59
CA GLY A 53 -0.99 -0.95 12.77
C GLY A 53 -0.71 -0.96 11.27
N LEU A 54 0.52 -0.62 10.85
CA LEU A 54 0.94 -0.58 9.44
C LEU A 54 1.72 -1.82 8.99
N GLU A 55 2.03 -2.74 9.90
CA GLU A 55 2.68 -4.01 9.53
C GLU A 55 1.69 -4.91 8.79
N THR A 56 2.10 -5.39 7.64
CA THR A 56 1.34 -6.31 6.79
C THR A 56 2.29 -7.29 6.12
N ARG A 57 1.76 -8.34 5.50
CA ARG A 57 2.55 -9.22 4.64
C ARG A 57 2.85 -8.64 3.26
N PHE A 58 2.33 -7.44 2.96
CA PHE A 58 2.52 -6.81 1.66
C PHE A 58 3.89 -6.14 1.53
N SER A 59 4.23 -5.82 0.30
CA SER A 59 5.48 -5.17 -0.07
C SER A 59 5.22 -3.70 -0.37
N ALA A 60 5.40 -2.84 0.62
CA ALA A 60 5.28 -1.41 0.41
C ALA A 60 6.35 -0.92 -0.57
N SER A 61 5.94 -0.29 -1.66
CA SER A 61 6.80 0.28 -2.70
C SER A 61 6.96 1.79 -2.56
N GLY A 62 5.90 2.48 -2.12
CA GLY A 62 5.88 3.92 -1.92
C GLY A 62 4.96 4.33 -0.78
N LEU A 63 5.24 5.48 -0.20
CA LEU A 63 4.46 6.11 0.86
C LEU A 63 4.18 7.56 0.50
N THR A 64 2.97 8.03 0.79
CA THR A 64 2.64 9.47 0.78
C THR A 64 1.74 9.79 1.96
N LEU A 65 1.90 10.97 2.53
CA LEU A 65 1.17 11.40 3.71
C LEU A 65 0.45 12.73 3.46
N ALA A 66 -0.77 12.82 3.95
CA ALA A 66 -1.55 14.05 4.06
C ALA A 66 -2.64 13.85 5.10
N ASP A 67 -3.20 14.92 5.63
CA ASP A 67 -4.44 14.89 6.43
C ASP A 67 -5.62 14.77 5.45
N VAL A 68 -6.16 13.56 5.27
CA VAL A 68 -7.24 13.31 4.29
C VAL A 68 -8.64 13.37 4.91
N ASP A 69 -8.75 13.33 6.24
CA ASP A 69 -10.04 13.41 6.94
C ASP A 69 -10.25 14.73 7.69
N GLY A 70 -9.25 15.63 7.69
CA GLY A 70 -9.33 16.96 8.32
C GLY A 70 -9.19 16.96 9.84
N ASN A 71 -8.62 15.88 10.41
CA ASN A 71 -8.44 15.75 11.86
C ASN A 71 -7.16 16.45 12.38
N GLY A 72 -6.32 16.96 11.51
CA GLY A 72 -5.05 17.63 11.82
C GLY A 72 -3.87 16.70 11.99
N SER A 73 -4.03 15.40 11.71
CA SER A 73 -2.98 14.39 11.79
C SER A 73 -2.66 13.86 10.39
N LEU A 74 -1.41 13.48 10.15
CA LEU A 74 -1.01 12.94 8.85
C LEU A 74 -1.43 11.48 8.72
N ASP A 75 -2.31 11.20 7.76
CA ASP A 75 -2.67 9.88 7.31
C ASP A 75 -1.65 9.33 6.32
N VAL A 76 -1.67 8.03 6.05
CA VAL A 76 -0.70 7.42 5.14
C VAL A 76 -1.39 6.60 4.05
N TYR A 77 -1.04 6.87 2.80
CA TYR A 77 -1.32 5.98 1.68
C TYR A 77 -0.08 5.14 1.36
N VAL A 78 -0.28 3.84 1.23
CA VAL A 78 0.78 2.87 0.97
C VAL A 78 0.52 2.23 -0.40
N ALA A 79 1.35 2.57 -1.37
CA ALA A 79 1.41 1.84 -2.63
C ALA A 79 2.08 0.49 -2.40
N ASN A 80 1.41 -0.59 -2.79
CA ASN A 80 1.89 -1.95 -2.57
C ASN A 80 2.25 -2.64 -3.88
N ASN A 81 3.25 -3.47 -3.78
CA ASN A 81 3.68 -4.35 -4.84
C ASN A 81 3.83 -5.77 -4.27
N ARG A 82 4.05 -6.78 -5.11
CA ARG A 82 4.26 -8.14 -4.62
C ARG A 82 5.65 -8.34 -4.03
N VAL A 83 5.72 -9.27 -3.08
CA VAL A 83 7.00 -9.74 -2.52
C VAL A 83 7.76 -10.56 -3.55
N ASP A 84 7.03 -11.34 -4.35
CA ASP A 84 7.55 -12.24 -5.38
C ASP A 84 6.73 -12.12 -6.67
N ASP A 85 7.37 -12.36 -7.79
CA ASP A 85 6.77 -12.40 -9.13
C ASP A 85 6.45 -13.84 -9.50
N ILE A 86 5.34 -14.08 -10.19
CA ILE A 86 5.00 -15.42 -10.67
C ILE A 86 6.04 -15.97 -11.64
N ARG A 87 6.75 -15.09 -12.34
CA ARG A 87 7.84 -15.45 -13.27
C ARG A 87 9.06 -16.04 -12.58
N ASP A 88 9.23 -15.78 -11.28
CA ASP A 88 10.28 -16.36 -10.43
C ASP A 88 9.94 -17.79 -9.99
N LYS A 89 8.70 -18.23 -10.21
CA LYS A 89 8.24 -19.58 -9.90
C LYS A 89 8.58 -20.55 -11.03
N ALA A 90 8.59 -21.83 -10.70
CA ALA A 90 8.59 -22.88 -11.70
C ALA A 90 7.36 -22.73 -12.63
N ARG A 91 7.44 -23.28 -13.85
CA ARG A 91 6.38 -23.21 -14.86
C ARG A 91 4.98 -23.30 -14.26
N VAL A 92 4.17 -22.26 -14.47
CA VAL A 92 2.77 -22.20 -14.03
C VAL A 92 1.88 -22.83 -15.11
N PRO A 93 1.31 -24.01 -14.89
CA PRO A 93 0.48 -24.67 -15.91
C PRO A 93 -0.90 -23.98 -15.95
N VAL A 94 -1.30 -23.52 -17.13
CA VAL A 94 -2.67 -23.05 -17.36
C VAL A 94 -3.65 -24.22 -17.52
N ARG A 95 -4.92 -24.02 -17.16
CA ARG A 95 -6.01 -24.97 -17.40
C ARG A 95 -6.73 -24.61 -18.70
N ARG A 96 -7.23 -25.62 -19.38
CA ARG A 96 -8.14 -25.44 -20.51
C ARG A 96 -9.53 -26.00 -20.14
N VAL A 97 -10.56 -25.19 -20.34
CA VAL A 97 -11.97 -25.57 -20.15
C VAL A 97 -12.72 -25.16 -21.43
N GLY A 98 -13.01 -26.12 -22.28
CA GLY A 98 -13.47 -25.84 -23.65
C GLY A 98 -12.45 -25.01 -24.41
N ASN A 99 -12.86 -23.86 -24.94
CA ASN A 99 -11.99 -22.93 -25.67
C ASN A 99 -11.36 -21.85 -24.76
N GLN A 100 -11.61 -21.88 -23.44
CA GLN A 100 -11.07 -20.91 -22.52
C GLN A 100 -9.78 -21.39 -21.89
N ILE A 101 -8.82 -20.48 -21.75
CA ILE A 101 -7.62 -20.64 -20.97
C ILE A 101 -7.89 -20.00 -19.60
N LEU A 102 -7.60 -20.71 -18.53
CA LEU A 102 -7.84 -20.26 -17.16
C LEU A 102 -6.55 -20.43 -16.33
N PRO A 103 -6.33 -19.59 -15.31
CA PRO A 103 -5.26 -19.81 -14.37
C PRO A 103 -5.47 -21.12 -13.57
N PRO A 104 -4.42 -21.67 -12.94
CA PRO A 104 -4.55 -22.78 -12.01
C PRO A 104 -5.50 -22.41 -10.86
N LYS A 105 -6.34 -23.33 -10.38
CA LYS A 105 -7.31 -23.07 -9.31
C LYS A 105 -6.71 -22.45 -8.04
N GLN A 106 -5.54 -22.87 -7.66
CA GLN A 106 -4.83 -22.38 -6.47
C GLN A 106 -4.27 -20.95 -6.61
N TRP A 107 -4.43 -20.34 -7.79
CA TRP A 107 -3.87 -19.02 -8.13
C TRP A 107 -4.91 -18.12 -8.81
N GLU A 108 -6.20 -18.46 -8.73
CA GLU A 108 -7.29 -17.68 -9.35
C GLU A 108 -7.46 -16.30 -8.72
N ASP A 109 -7.06 -16.13 -7.47
CA ASP A 109 -7.02 -14.87 -6.73
C ASP A 109 -5.77 -14.02 -7.04
N ARG A 110 -4.80 -14.62 -7.71
CA ARG A 110 -3.50 -14.00 -8.01
C ARG A 110 -3.29 -13.78 -9.51
N LEU A 111 -3.86 -14.64 -10.36
CA LEU A 111 -3.59 -14.69 -11.80
C LEU A 111 -4.85 -14.53 -12.61
N PHE A 112 -4.74 -13.85 -13.74
CA PHE A 112 -5.83 -13.73 -14.73
C PHE A 112 -5.32 -13.94 -16.16
N ILE A 113 -6.24 -14.17 -17.09
CA ILE A 113 -5.93 -14.28 -18.52
C ILE A 113 -6.43 -13.03 -19.23
N HIS A 114 -5.53 -12.34 -19.90
CA HIS A 114 -5.83 -11.24 -20.78
C HIS A 114 -5.15 -11.47 -22.14
N GLN A 115 -5.88 -11.32 -23.25
CA GLN A 115 -5.37 -11.56 -24.61
C GLN A 115 -4.63 -12.90 -24.78
N SER A 116 -5.16 -13.97 -24.17
CA SER A 116 -4.56 -15.32 -24.14
C SER A 116 -3.20 -15.43 -23.41
N GLN A 117 -2.78 -14.41 -22.69
CA GLN A 117 -1.58 -14.40 -21.86
C GLN A 117 -1.95 -14.47 -20.38
N LEU A 118 -1.08 -15.11 -19.61
CA LEU A 118 -1.21 -15.18 -18.16
C LEU A 118 -0.59 -13.94 -17.54
N HIS A 119 -1.36 -13.24 -16.75
CA HIS A 119 -0.97 -12.04 -16.02
C HIS A 119 -1.14 -12.26 -14.51
N GLU A 120 -0.47 -11.43 -13.73
CA GLU A 120 -0.53 -11.44 -12.28
C GLU A 120 -1.14 -10.13 -11.78
N TYR A 121 -2.10 -10.22 -10.84
CA TYR A 121 -2.57 -9.06 -10.10
C TYR A 121 -1.48 -8.56 -9.13
N GLY A 122 -1.39 -7.25 -8.95
CA GLY A 122 -0.62 -6.64 -7.88
C GLY A 122 -1.20 -6.93 -6.49
N GLU A 123 -0.64 -6.32 -5.47
CA GLU A 123 -1.22 -6.30 -4.13
C GLU A 123 -1.99 -5.00 -3.95
N ALA A 124 -3.15 -5.07 -3.26
CA ALA A 124 -3.98 -3.89 -3.05
C ALA A 124 -3.24 -2.82 -2.24
N ASP A 125 -3.28 -1.60 -2.74
CA ASP A 125 -2.84 -0.42 -2.03
C ASP A 125 -3.70 -0.17 -0.79
N ARG A 126 -3.25 0.65 0.13
CA ARG A 126 -3.96 0.90 1.38
C ARG A 126 -3.86 2.35 1.81
N LEU A 127 -5.01 2.91 2.19
CA LEU A 127 -5.10 4.14 2.94
C LEU A 127 -5.32 3.80 4.42
N TYR A 128 -4.63 4.51 5.30
CA TYR A 128 -4.79 4.37 6.74
C TYR A 128 -4.99 5.75 7.37
N LEU A 129 -5.97 5.87 8.26
CA LEU A 129 -6.21 7.07 9.05
C LEU A 129 -5.44 7.01 10.36
N ASN A 130 -4.82 8.12 10.72
CA ASN A 130 -4.02 8.30 11.92
C ASN A 130 -4.88 8.93 13.04
N ASN A 131 -4.80 8.40 14.24
CA ASN A 131 -5.49 8.96 15.40
C ASN A 131 -4.73 10.12 16.10
N GLY A 132 -3.62 10.60 15.51
CA GLY A 132 -2.77 11.63 16.09
C GLY A 132 -1.76 11.13 17.13
N LEU A 133 -1.68 9.84 17.35
CA LEU A 133 -0.78 9.19 18.30
C LEU A 133 0.12 8.16 17.63
N GLY A 134 0.30 8.25 16.31
CA GLY A 134 1.08 7.29 15.51
C GLY A 134 0.43 5.90 15.40
N GLN A 135 -0.90 5.82 15.57
CA GLN A 135 -1.66 4.59 15.40
C GLN A 135 -2.62 4.73 14.22
N PHE A 136 -2.57 3.77 13.31
CA PHE A 136 -3.21 3.84 12.02
C PHE A 136 -4.26 2.75 11.85
N THR A 137 -5.41 3.13 11.28
CA THR A 137 -6.53 2.23 11.01
C THR A 137 -6.79 2.18 9.51
N PRO A 138 -6.84 0.99 8.88
CA PRO A 138 -7.06 0.88 7.44
C PRO A 138 -8.47 1.32 7.05
N VAL A 139 -8.57 2.07 5.95
CA VAL A 139 -9.84 2.44 5.32
C VAL A 139 -10.28 1.31 4.39
N SER A 140 -11.54 0.90 4.50
CA SER A 140 -12.11 -0.12 3.63
C SER A 140 -12.32 0.42 2.20
N TRP A 141 -11.86 -0.32 1.20
CA TRP A 141 -12.10 -0.01 -0.21
C TRP A 141 -13.58 -0.13 -0.61
N THR A 142 -14.35 -0.98 0.06
CA THR A 142 -15.70 -1.38 -0.37
C THR A 142 -16.82 -0.80 0.46
N GLU A 143 -16.52 -0.09 1.55
CA GLU A 143 -17.53 0.50 2.46
C GLU A 143 -17.92 1.94 2.12
N GLY A 144 -17.60 2.39 0.92
CA GLY A 144 -18.09 3.65 0.35
C GLY A 144 -17.18 4.86 0.48
N ALA A 145 -16.03 4.74 1.15
CA ALA A 145 -15.00 5.78 1.14
C ALA A 145 -14.43 5.98 -0.28
N PHE A 146 -14.23 4.88 -0.99
CA PHE A 146 -13.78 4.90 -2.38
C PHE A 146 -14.93 4.60 -3.34
N ARG A 147 -15.00 5.37 -4.43
CA ARG A 147 -16.10 5.29 -5.40
C ARG A 147 -15.58 5.37 -6.82
N SER A 148 -16.26 4.66 -7.74
CA SER A 148 -16.14 4.82 -9.18
C SER A 148 -17.52 5.13 -9.74
N ASP A 149 -17.63 6.17 -10.59
CA ASP A 149 -18.90 6.67 -11.11
C ASP A 149 -19.97 6.90 -10.04
N GLY A 150 -19.56 7.42 -8.88
CA GLY A 150 -20.42 7.70 -7.73
C GLY A 150 -20.90 6.47 -6.95
N LYS A 151 -20.45 5.25 -7.30
CA LYS A 151 -20.80 4.00 -6.61
C LYS A 151 -19.61 3.48 -5.80
N PRO A 152 -19.83 2.88 -4.62
CA PRO A 152 -18.77 2.22 -3.88
C PRO A 152 -18.06 1.16 -4.73
N LEU A 153 -16.74 1.04 -4.55
CA LEU A 153 -15.97 -0.03 -5.18
C LEU A 153 -16.46 -1.39 -4.66
N LYS A 154 -16.42 -2.40 -5.52
CA LYS A 154 -16.81 -3.78 -5.17
C LYS A 154 -15.64 -4.62 -4.68
N ALA A 155 -14.42 -4.20 -4.99
CA ALA A 155 -13.16 -4.83 -4.60
C ALA A 155 -12.07 -3.77 -4.54
N PRO A 156 -10.99 -3.99 -3.79
CA PRO A 156 -9.82 -3.13 -3.83
C PRO A 156 -9.15 -3.22 -5.21
N PRO A 157 -8.56 -2.13 -5.71
CA PRO A 157 -7.67 -2.18 -6.87
C PRO A 157 -6.48 -3.12 -6.58
N GLN A 158 -6.08 -3.91 -7.57
CA GLN A 158 -4.98 -4.87 -7.47
C GLN A 158 -3.89 -4.54 -8.49
N ASP A 159 -3.45 -3.29 -8.45
CA ASP A 159 -2.43 -2.78 -9.35
C ASP A 159 -1.02 -3.08 -8.85
N TRP A 160 -0.03 -2.87 -9.71
CA TRP A 160 1.38 -2.94 -9.34
C TRP A 160 1.85 -1.55 -8.92
N GLY A 161 1.45 -1.10 -7.73
CA GLY A 161 1.77 0.23 -7.25
C GLY A 161 3.27 0.46 -7.13
N LEU A 162 3.77 1.54 -7.73
CA LEU A 162 5.17 1.97 -7.64
C LEU A 162 5.33 3.15 -6.70
N SER A 163 4.51 4.17 -6.88
CA SER A 163 4.54 5.37 -6.06
C SER A 163 3.16 6.00 -6.00
N ALA A 164 2.95 6.83 -5.00
CA ALA A 164 1.74 7.62 -4.85
C ALA A 164 2.08 9.04 -4.41
N MET A 165 1.19 9.98 -4.71
CA MET A 165 1.28 11.35 -4.26
C MET A 165 -0.10 11.84 -3.80
N LEU A 166 -0.14 12.48 -2.64
CA LEU A 166 -1.29 13.22 -2.14
C LEU A 166 -1.01 14.71 -2.27
N CYS A 167 -1.84 15.43 -3.01
CA CYS A 167 -1.72 16.86 -3.24
C CYS A 167 -3.09 17.42 -3.68
N ASP A 168 -3.44 18.62 -3.27
CA ASP A 168 -4.63 19.30 -3.75
C ASP A 168 -4.39 19.85 -5.17
N TRP A 169 -4.74 19.04 -6.19
CA TRP A 169 -4.66 19.47 -7.61
C TRP A 169 -5.93 20.16 -8.08
N THR A 170 -7.05 19.88 -7.44
CA THR A 170 -8.35 20.49 -7.81
C THR A 170 -8.51 21.89 -7.23
N GLY A 171 -7.75 22.25 -6.20
CA GLY A 171 -7.81 23.55 -5.52
C GLY A 171 -9.01 23.67 -4.59
N ASP A 172 -9.56 22.55 -4.12
CA ASP A 172 -10.73 22.51 -3.24
C ASP A 172 -10.38 22.46 -1.74
N GLY A 173 -9.08 22.41 -1.43
CA GLY A 173 -8.54 22.39 -0.07
C GLY A 173 -8.38 20.97 0.51
N TRP A 174 -8.71 19.93 -0.25
CA TRP A 174 -8.52 18.53 0.15
C TRP A 174 -7.43 17.86 -0.68
N PRO A 175 -6.65 16.95 -0.11
CA PRO A 175 -5.64 16.23 -0.90
C PRO A 175 -6.28 15.24 -1.86
N ASP A 176 -5.95 15.38 -3.14
CA ASP A 176 -6.25 14.39 -4.18
C ASP A 176 -5.17 13.32 -4.20
N LEU A 177 -5.53 12.08 -4.57
CA LEU A 177 -4.60 10.97 -4.66
C LEU A 177 -4.27 10.65 -6.12
N TYR A 178 -2.97 10.60 -6.45
CA TYR A 178 -2.46 10.08 -7.69
C TYR A 178 -1.56 8.88 -7.45
N VAL A 179 -1.83 7.75 -8.12
CA VAL A 179 -1.05 6.52 -8.01
C VAL A 179 -0.40 6.20 -9.34
N CYS A 180 0.90 5.87 -9.29
CA CYS A 180 1.65 5.37 -10.45
C CYS A 180 1.79 3.86 -10.35
N ASN A 181 1.39 3.15 -11.39
CA ASN A 181 1.48 1.70 -11.49
C ASN A 181 2.54 1.28 -12.53
N ASP A 182 3.28 0.20 -12.26
CA ASP A 182 4.34 -0.32 -13.15
C ASP A 182 3.76 -1.11 -14.31
N TYR A 183 2.63 -1.73 -14.09
CA TYR A 183 2.04 -2.64 -15.05
C TYR A 183 0.56 -2.35 -15.24
N TRP A 184 0.14 -2.46 -16.50
CA TRP A 184 -1.24 -2.26 -16.87
C TRP A 184 -2.11 -3.43 -16.36
N THR A 185 -3.03 -3.14 -15.48
CA THR A 185 -4.17 -4.01 -15.18
C THR A 185 -5.38 -3.49 -15.94
N PRO A 186 -6.16 -4.35 -16.61
CA PRO A 186 -7.41 -3.88 -17.21
C PRO A 186 -8.33 -3.38 -16.10
N ASP A 187 -8.83 -2.17 -16.26
CA ASP A 187 -9.91 -1.60 -15.44
C ASP A 187 -11.21 -2.39 -15.62
#